data_9016819b7164b9622b0c3e741a7a4d70
#
_entry.id   9016819b7164b9622b0c3e741a7a4d70
#
_cell.length_a   1.000
_cell.length_b   1.000
_cell.length_c   1.000
_cell.angle_alpha   90.00
_cell.angle_beta   90.00
_cell.angle_gamma   90.00
#
_symmetry.space_group_name_H-M   'P 1'
#
loop_
_entity.id
_entity.type
_entity.pdbx_description
1 polymer ?
#
loop_
_entity_poly.entity_id
_entity_poly.type
_entity_poly.pdbx_seq_one_letter_code
_entity_poly.pdbx_strand_id
1 'polypeptide(L)'
;VLYGSWPEKYDEVILVLDENNGISAETLYQLGLITSEQYESAAEKIADGEEADEISFDYAEICDHTFYLVPACDQYIENEDGTFTSLEDNVFNEEQLLENAVELKITGIIRPIEGAENADISTAVAYTSMLTDYVIKHTDESAIITAQESSPEINVLNGMEFEVPDDSRKIEDAKTYISAMGVSDKASLYQMMMYYSSQNTKTSANSEQSVSAEARQAGNNAESMNMDENTMATAMDQWLENDPDEEILISFYDEYISGSTYEENMKNFGKVSYDAPSSISIYADSFEDKDAITECIANYNETAAEDNQITYTDYVALLTSSITTIINGISYVLIAFVAISLVVSCIMIGIITHISVMERTKEIGILRALGASKRNISQVFNAETFIIGCCAGLLGISVSLVMLIPINSIIEKISGITGLTAQIPVTSSLILIMISILITLIGGLLPAKK
;
A
#
# COMPACT_ATOMS: atom_id res chain seq x y z
N VAL A 1 23.63 13.62 -9.94
CA VAL A 1 23.16 14.59 -10.95
C VAL A 1 23.83 14.27 -12.26
N LEU A 2 23.05 14.06 -13.31
CA LEU A 2 23.57 13.83 -14.67
C LEU A 2 23.79 15.15 -15.40
N TYR A 3 22.86 16.08 -15.24
CA TYR A 3 22.88 17.38 -15.89
C TYR A 3 22.23 18.45 -14.99
N GLY A 4 22.64 19.72 -15.11
CA GLY A 4 22.06 20.84 -14.40
C GLY A 4 22.36 20.90 -12.90
N SER A 5 21.45 21.43 -12.11
CA SER A 5 21.58 21.67 -10.66
C SER A 5 20.31 21.30 -9.90
N TRP A 6 20.43 21.23 -8.57
CA TRP A 6 19.27 21.07 -7.68
C TRP A 6 18.39 22.33 -7.70
N PRO A 7 17.05 22.19 -7.52
CA PRO A 7 16.13 23.32 -7.45
C PRO A 7 16.45 24.25 -6.27
N GLU A 8 16.46 25.54 -6.52
CA GLU A 8 16.68 26.59 -5.52
C GLU A 8 15.43 27.48 -5.31
N LYS A 9 14.42 27.34 -6.19
CA LYS A 9 13.17 28.12 -6.14
C LYS A 9 11.96 27.22 -6.22
N TYR A 10 10.78 27.80 -5.94
CA TYR A 10 9.50 27.08 -5.95
C TYR A 10 9.08 26.65 -7.36
N ASP A 11 9.50 27.37 -8.41
CA ASP A 11 9.20 27.12 -9.81
C ASP A 11 10.23 26.17 -10.51
N GLU A 12 11.14 25.59 -9.73
CA GLU A 12 12.19 24.72 -10.23
C GLU A 12 11.96 23.28 -9.77
N VAL A 13 12.12 22.33 -10.71
CA VAL A 13 11.96 20.89 -10.47
C VAL A 13 13.10 20.08 -11.05
N ILE A 14 13.20 18.83 -10.65
CA ILE A 14 14.19 17.85 -11.13
C ILE A 14 13.46 16.72 -11.84
N LEU A 15 14.00 16.29 -12.98
CA LEU A 15 13.60 15.05 -13.65
C LEU A 15 14.43 13.88 -13.10
N VAL A 16 13.74 12.79 -12.75
CA VAL A 16 14.33 11.57 -12.22
C VAL A 16 14.21 10.47 -13.24
N LEU A 17 15.35 9.97 -13.72
CA LEU A 17 15.43 8.88 -14.67
C LEU A 17 15.65 7.54 -13.95
N ASP A 18 15.34 6.45 -14.62
CA ASP A 18 15.70 5.11 -14.17
C ASP A 18 17.20 4.81 -14.29
N GLU A 19 17.65 3.62 -13.90
CA GLU A 19 19.04 3.19 -13.99
C GLU A 19 19.61 3.21 -15.43
N ASN A 20 18.74 3.08 -16.44
CA ASN A 20 19.08 3.02 -17.87
C ASN A 20 18.97 4.39 -18.56
N ASN A 21 18.75 5.47 -17.80
CA ASN A 21 18.41 6.81 -18.30
C ASN A 21 17.06 6.85 -19.03
N GLY A 22 16.14 5.93 -18.70
CA GLY A 22 14.79 5.86 -19.23
C GLY A 22 13.80 6.65 -18.39
N ILE A 23 12.69 7.02 -19.03
CA ILE A 23 11.50 7.58 -18.40
C ILE A 23 10.27 7.04 -19.12
N SER A 24 9.15 6.90 -18.42
CA SER A 24 7.93 6.35 -19.02
C SER A 24 7.35 7.27 -20.09
N ALA A 25 6.76 6.67 -21.15
CA ALA A 25 6.05 7.42 -22.20
C ALA A 25 4.90 8.26 -21.62
N GLU A 26 4.23 7.76 -20.58
CA GLU A 26 3.18 8.49 -19.87
C GLU A 26 3.73 9.79 -19.25
N THR A 27 4.87 9.73 -18.56
CA THR A 27 5.52 10.93 -18.00
C THR A 27 5.96 11.91 -19.09
N LEU A 28 6.51 11.40 -20.20
CA LEU A 28 6.89 12.27 -21.34
C LEU A 28 5.67 12.99 -21.92
N TYR A 29 4.53 12.31 -22.01
CA TYR A 29 3.28 12.91 -22.46
C TYR A 29 2.76 13.95 -21.47
N GLN A 30 2.73 13.63 -20.17
CA GLN A 30 2.30 14.55 -19.12
C GLN A 30 3.16 15.82 -19.05
N LEU A 31 4.46 15.70 -19.33
CA LEU A 31 5.37 16.85 -19.41
C LEU A 31 5.30 17.59 -20.76
N GLY A 32 4.49 17.13 -21.71
CA GLY A 32 4.38 17.73 -23.05
C GLY A 32 5.61 17.54 -23.94
N LEU A 33 6.51 16.61 -23.61
CA LEU A 33 7.69 16.29 -24.41
C LEU A 33 7.37 15.43 -25.63
N ILE A 34 6.26 14.68 -25.59
CA ILE A 34 5.73 13.92 -26.74
C ILE A 34 4.26 14.29 -26.99
N THR A 35 3.81 14.15 -28.23
CA THR A 35 2.42 14.41 -28.61
C THR A 35 1.48 13.26 -28.24
N SER A 36 0.15 13.52 -28.22
CA SER A 36 -0.88 12.49 -28.02
C SER A 36 -0.76 11.36 -29.02
N GLU A 37 -0.51 11.67 -30.32
CA GLU A 37 -0.32 10.67 -31.38
C GLU A 37 0.88 9.74 -31.10
N GLN A 38 1.98 10.30 -30.59
CA GLN A 38 3.17 9.51 -30.23
C GLN A 38 2.91 8.61 -29.05
N TYR A 39 2.19 9.13 -28.03
CA TYR A 39 1.81 8.34 -26.85
C TYR A 39 0.86 7.19 -27.21
N GLU A 40 -0.22 7.48 -27.97
CA GLU A 40 -1.20 6.48 -28.41
C GLU A 40 -0.55 5.40 -29.28
N SER A 41 0.33 5.79 -30.23
CA SER A 41 1.08 4.84 -31.07
C SER A 41 2.00 3.93 -30.23
N ALA A 42 2.65 4.47 -29.21
CA ALA A 42 3.49 3.67 -28.30
C ALA A 42 2.64 2.69 -27.48
N ALA A 43 1.48 3.15 -26.97
CA ALA A 43 0.57 2.33 -26.19
C ALA A 43 -0.04 1.18 -27.02
N GLU A 44 -0.44 1.43 -28.27
CA GLU A 44 -0.94 0.41 -29.21
C GLU A 44 0.11 -0.67 -29.51
N LYS A 45 1.36 -0.27 -29.82
CA LYS A 45 2.45 -1.22 -30.07
C LYS A 45 2.72 -2.13 -28.88
N ILE A 46 2.76 -1.54 -27.66
CA ILE A 46 2.96 -2.32 -26.43
C ILE A 46 1.78 -3.29 -26.19
N ALA A 47 0.54 -2.87 -26.45
CA ALA A 47 -0.64 -3.72 -26.30
C ALA A 47 -0.62 -4.91 -27.28
N ASP A 48 -0.08 -4.72 -28.48
CA ASP A 48 0.09 -5.76 -29.51
C ASP A 48 1.33 -6.65 -29.26
N GLY A 49 2.13 -6.36 -28.21
CA GLY A 49 3.36 -7.10 -27.88
C GLY A 49 4.55 -6.75 -28.76
N GLU A 50 4.49 -5.61 -29.44
CA GLU A 50 5.59 -5.05 -30.23
C GLU A 50 6.44 -4.09 -29.38
N GLU A 51 7.70 -3.85 -29.79
CA GLU A 51 8.54 -2.84 -29.17
C GLU A 51 8.10 -1.44 -29.66
N ALA A 52 7.91 -0.51 -28.70
CA ALA A 52 7.67 0.90 -29.04
C ALA A 52 8.92 1.53 -29.65
N ASP A 53 8.74 2.57 -30.49
CA ASP A 53 9.86 3.31 -31.06
C ASP A 53 10.65 4.01 -29.96
N GLU A 54 11.97 3.88 -29.95
CA GLU A 54 12.83 4.63 -29.03
C GLU A 54 12.81 6.12 -29.38
N ILE A 55 12.34 6.94 -28.42
CA ILE A 55 12.41 8.40 -28.49
C ILE A 55 13.52 8.84 -27.54
N SER A 56 14.48 9.63 -28.04
CA SER A 56 15.58 10.15 -27.25
C SER A 56 15.62 11.69 -27.29
N PHE A 57 15.93 12.29 -26.15
CA PHE A 57 16.04 13.74 -25.99
C PHE A 57 17.43 14.12 -25.50
N ASP A 58 17.91 15.29 -25.90
CA ASP A 58 19.09 15.87 -25.31
C ASP A 58 18.77 16.47 -23.93
N TYR A 59 19.63 16.31 -22.95
CA TYR A 59 19.41 16.84 -21.60
C TYR A 59 19.21 18.37 -21.60
N ALA A 60 19.90 19.08 -22.49
CA ALA A 60 19.74 20.52 -22.63
C ALA A 60 18.34 20.88 -23.17
N GLU A 61 17.82 20.11 -24.11
CA GLU A 61 16.48 20.29 -24.67
C GLU A 61 15.39 20.07 -23.61
N ILE A 62 15.54 19.04 -22.77
CA ILE A 62 14.64 18.79 -21.65
C ILE A 62 14.65 19.93 -20.65
N CYS A 63 15.84 20.48 -20.31
CA CYS A 63 15.95 21.58 -19.36
C CYS A 63 15.49 22.93 -19.92
N ASP A 64 15.45 23.09 -21.24
CA ASP A 64 14.87 24.27 -21.90
C ASP A 64 13.33 24.21 -22.03
N HIS A 65 12.76 23.00 -21.81
CA HIS A 65 11.31 22.81 -21.84
C HIS A 65 10.65 23.31 -20.57
N THR A 66 9.55 24.02 -20.73
CA THR A 66 8.71 24.48 -19.62
C THR A 66 7.36 23.79 -19.64
N PHE A 67 6.84 23.49 -18.49
CA PHE A 67 5.51 22.94 -18.32
C PHE A 67 4.77 23.68 -17.20
N TYR A 68 3.47 23.44 -17.09
CA TYR A 68 2.62 24.23 -16.23
C TYR A 68 1.97 23.36 -15.17
N LEU A 69 2.03 23.82 -13.92
CA LEU A 69 1.25 23.26 -12.82
C LEU A 69 -0.01 24.10 -12.65
N VAL A 70 -1.17 23.50 -12.84
CA VAL A 70 -2.46 24.10 -12.55
C VAL A 70 -2.93 23.64 -11.18
N PRO A 71 -2.93 24.49 -10.14
CA PRO A 71 -3.51 24.15 -8.85
C PRO A 71 -4.99 23.79 -8.99
N ALA A 72 -5.47 22.84 -8.19
CA ALA A 72 -6.86 22.39 -8.30
C ALA A 72 -7.87 23.53 -8.08
N CYS A 73 -7.58 24.49 -7.22
CA CYS A 73 -8.43 25.66 -6.99
C CYS A 73 -8.60 26.54 -8.23
N ASP A 74 -7.63 26.56 -9.14
CA ASP A 74 -7.65 27.40 -10.36
C ASP A 74 -8.42 26.73 -11.52
N GLN A 75 -8.89 25.50 -11.31
CA GLN A 75 -9.76 24.78 -12.24
C GLN A 75 -11.24 25.20 -12.10
N TYR A 76 -11.54 26.17 -11.25
CA TYR A 76 -12.90 26.66 -11.01
C TYR A 76 -13.00 28.15 -11.27
N ILE A 77 -14.12 28.56 -11.86
CA ILE A 77 -14.45 29.99 -12.17
C ILE A 77 -15.66 30.39 -11.37
N GLU A 78 -15.59 31.57 -10.76
CA GLU A 78 -16.71 32.17 -10.07
C GLU A 78 -17.77 32.74 -11.07
N ASN A 79 -19.02 32.36 -10.87
CA ASN A 79 -20.17 32.78 -11.65
C ASN A 79 -20.74 34.14 -11.12
N GLU A 80 -21.60 34.79 -11.91
CA GLU A 80 -22.24 36.05 -11.51
C GLU A 80 -23.14 35.91 -10.26
N ASP A 81 -23.62 34.71 -9.94
CA ASP A 81 -24.44 34.38 -8.78
C ASP A 81 -23.63 33.99 -7.52
N GLY A 82 -22.29 33.96 -7.61
CA GLY A 82 -21.40 33.62 -6.54
C GLY A 82 -21.16 32.08 -6.36
N THR A 83 -21.70 31.26 -7.24
CA THR A 83 -21.34 29.85 -7.34
C THR A 83 -20.08 29.68 -8.17
N PHE A 84 -19.50 28.44 -8.14
CA PHE A 84 -18.33 28.13 -8.94
C PHE A 84 -18.62 26.98 -9.90
N THR A 85 -18.05 27.05 -11.10
CA THR A 85 -18.15 26.02 -12.13
C THR A 85 -16.77 25.49 -12.48
N SER A 86 -16.64 24.16 -12.61
CA SER A 86 -15.41 23.54 -13.08
C SER A 86 -15.14 23.86 -14.54
N LEU A 87 -13.90 24.17 -14.86
CA LEU A 87 -13.44 24.37 -16.24
C LEU A 87 -13.46 23.08 -17.06
N GLU A 88 -13.39 21.91 -16.41
CA GLU A 88 -13.48 20.62 -17.08
C GLU A 88 -14.87 20.37 -17.68
N ASP A 89 -15.92 20.91 -17.06
CA ASP A 89 -17.32 20.75 -17.50
C ASP A 89 -17.69 21.68 -18.67
N ASN A 90 -16.88 22.72 -18.92
CA ASN A 90 -17.08 23.65 -20.03
C ASN A 90 -16.13 23.32 -21.19
N VAL A 91 -16.56 23.57 -22.42
CA VAL A 91 -15.72 23.45 -23.62
C VAL A 91 -14.38 24.14 -23.36
N PHE A 92 -13.35 23.32 -23.19
CA PHE A 92 -12.01 23.58 -22.75
C PHE A 92 -11.47 24.93 -23.22
N ASN A 93 -11.20 25.83 -22.31
CA ASN A 93 -10.50 27.07 -22.61
C ASN A 93 -9.09 27.01 -22.01
N GLU A 94 -8.15 26.41 -22.77
CA GLU A 94 -6.74 26.30 -22.38
C GLU A 94 -6.13 27.62 -21.93
N GLU A 95 -6.52 28.73 -22.56
CA GLU A 95 -6.00 30.06 -22.21
C GLU A 95 -6.36 30.45 -20.77
N GLN A 96 -7.58 30.12 -20.32
CA GLN A 96 -8.01 30.40 -18.95
C GLN A 96 -7.34 29.51 -17.91
N LEU A 97 -7.11 28.25 -18.21
CA LEU A 97 -6.37 27.34 -17.32
C LEU A 97 -4.90 27.79 -17.13
N LEU A 98 -4.29 28.30 -18.19
CA LEU A 98 -2.90 28.75 -18.15
C LEU A 98 -2.71 30.13 -17.53
N GLU A 99 -3.78 30.94 -17.36
CA GLU A 99 -3.68 32.30 -16.85
C GLU A 99 -3.10 32.36 -15.42
N ASN A 100 -3.49 31.40 -14.56
CA ASN A 100 -3.02 31.29 -13.18
C ASN A 100 -2.03 30.14 -12.95
N ALA A 101 -1.68 29.40 -14.00
CA ALA A 101 -0.79 28.24 -13.90
C ALA A 101 0.63 28.66 -13.52
N VAL A 102 1.28 27.84 -12.70
CA VAL A 102 2.68 28.01 -12.31
C VAL A 102 3.57 27.44 -13.40
N GLU A 103 4.37 28.30 -14.05
CA GLU A 103 5.38 27.86 -15.00
C GLU A 103 6.51 27.15 -14.25
N LEU A 104 6.72 25.87 -14.51
CA LEU A 104 7.77 25.06 -13.91
C LEU A 104 8.90 24.77 -14.89
N LYS A 105 10.14 24.81 -14.39
CA LYS A 105 11.38 24.58 -15.15
C LYS A 105 12.13 23.40 -14.63
N ILE A 106 12.57 22.52 -15.53
CA ILE A 106 13.46 21.42 -15.18
C ILE A 106 14.89 21.97 -15.08
N THR A 107 15.39 22.10 -13.85
CA THR A 107 16.74 22.65 -13.60
C THR A 107 17.81 21.59 -13.52
N GLY A 108 17.43 20.33 -13.34
CA GLY A 108 18.37 19.24 -13.27
C GLY A 108 17.78 17.89 -13.62
N ILE A 109 18.64 16.97 -13.98
CA ILE A 109 18.33 15.59 -14.31
C ILE A 109 19.17 14.69 -13.42
N ILE A 110 18.53 13.75 -12.72
CA ILE A 110 19.18 12.81 -11.81
C ILE A 110 18.80 11.37 -12.16
N ARG A 111 19.59 10.43 -11.68
CA ARG A 111 19.25 9.00 -11.66
C ARG A 111 19.81 8.34 -10.40
N PRO A 112 19.34 7.15 -10.03
CA PRO A 112 19.93 6.34 -8.97
C PRO A 112 21.42 6.07 -9.22
N ILE A 113 22.20 5.86 -8.16
CA ILE A 113 23.60 5.44 -8.26
C ILE A 113 23.58 3.96 -8.71
N GLU A 114 24.54 3.59 -9.56
CA GLU A 114 24.68 2.20 -10.03
C GLU A 114 24.81 1.22 -8.84
N GLY A 115 23.90 0.22 -8.81
CA GLY A 115 23.80 -0.76 -7.72
C GLY A 115 23.03 -0.29 -6.49
N ALA A 116 22.31 0.83 -6.53
CA ALA A 116 21.37 1.21 -5.47
C ALA A 116 20.18 0.23 -5.47
N GLU A 117 19.98 -0.50 -4.37
CA GLU A 117 18.84 -1.42 -4.24
C GLU A 117 17.51 -0.69 -4.08
N ASN A 118 17.52 0.52 -3.50
CA ASN A 118 16.36 1.39 -3.34
C ASN A 118 16.75 2.83 -3.65
N ALA A 119 15.96 3.50 -4.47
CA ALA A 119 16.10 4.93 -4.70
C ALA A 119 15.23 5.70 -3.69
N ASP A 120 15.79 6.73 -3.04
CA ASP A 120 15.02 7.58 -2.11
C ASP A 120 13.93 8.37 -2.82
N ILE A 121 14.12 8.67 -4.11
CA ILE A 121 13.16 9.35 -4.97
C ILE A 121 12.71 8.37 -6.06
N SER A 122 11.44 7.97 -6.02
CA SER A 122 10.81 7.01 -6.95
C SER A 122 9.88 7.66 -7.97
N THR A 123 9.64 8.97 -7.86
CA THR A 123 8.79 9.74 -8.79
C THR A 123 9.60 10.27 -9.95
N ALA A 124 8.99 10.39 -11.13
CA ALA A 124 9.66 10.89 -12.33
C ALA A 124 10.00 12.39 -12.25
N VAL A 125 9.22 13.16 -11.48
CA VAL A 125 9.48 14.59 -11.19
C VAL A 125 9.57 14.78 -9.69
N ALA A 126 10.63 15.45 -9.24
CA ALA A 126 10.81 15.81 -7.84
C ALA A 126 10.99 17.32 -7.67
N TYR A 127 10.50 17.84 -6.56
CA TYR A 127 10.52 19.26 -6.23
C TYR A 127 10.87 19.48 -4.75
N THR A 128 11.15 20.71 -4.37
CA THR A 128 11.45 21.07 -2.99
C THR A 128 10.18 21.47 -2.22
N SER A 129 10.28 21.54 -0.90
CA SER A 129 9.20 22.04 -0.03
C SER A 129 8.75 23.46 -0.39
N MET A 130 9.57 24.24 -1.09
CA MET A 130 9.22 25.59 -1.52
C MET A 130 8.02 25.61 -2.50
N LEU A 131 7.93 24.59 -3.39
CA LEU A 131 6.75 24.46 -4.27
C LEU A 131 5.52 24.08 -3.45
N THR A 132 5.66 23.18 -2.48
CA THR A 132 4.57 22.82 -1.56
C THR A 132 4.08 24.04 -0.79
N ASP A 133 4.99 24.84 -0.21
CA ASP A 133 4.66 26.08 0.51
C ASP A 133 3.92 27.06 -0.38
N TYR A 134 4.38 27.22 -1.64
CA TYR A 134 3.74 28.07 -2.61
C TYR A 134 2.30 27.62 -2.93
N VAL A 135 2.13 26.32 -3.24
CA VAL A 135 0.80 25.75 -3.60
C VAL A 135 -0.16 25.86 -2.42
N ILE A 136 0.26 25.54 -1.19
CA ILE A 136 -0.59 25.69 0.00
C ILE A 136 -1.06 27.13 0.16
N LYS A 137 -0.14 28.08 0.10
CA LYS A 137 -0.47 29.50 0.24
C LYS A 137 -1.39 29.99 -0.88
N HIS A 138 -1.10 29.62 -2.12
CA HIS A 138 -1.92 30.01 -3.29
C HIS A 138 -3.34 29.44 -3.16
N THR A 139 -3.47 28.16 -2.79
CA THR A 139 -4.76 27.52 -2.58
C THR A 139 -5.55 28.18 -1.45
N ASP A 140 -4.89 28.47 -0.31
CA ASP A 140 -5.52 29.14 0.83
C ASP A 140 -6.05 30.53 0.51
N GLU A 141 -5.38 31.27 -0.38
CA GLU A 141 -5.78 32.61 -0.83
C GLU A 141 -6.78 32.58 -2.01
N SER A 142 -7.12 31.41 -2.55
CA SER A 142 -8.01 31.29 -3.70
C SER A 142 -9.46 31.67 -3.38
N ALA A 143 -10.18 32.14 -4.40
CA ALA A 143 -11.57 32.60 -4.25
C ALA A 143 -12.50 31.44 -3.82
N ILE A 144 -12.35 30.26 -4.42
CA ILE A 144 -13.22 29.10 -4.13
C ILE A 144 -13.03 28.59 -2.71
N ILE A 145 -11.78 28.50 -2.21
CA ILE A 145 -11.49 28.10 -0.83
C ILE A 145 -12.08 29.14 0.14
N THR A 146 -11.83 30.43 -0.12
CA THR A 146 -12.36 31.51 0.72
C THR A 146 -13.89 31.49 0.77
N ALA A 147 -14.55 31.23 -0.35
CA ALA A 147 -16.01 31.13 -0.42
C ALA A 147 -16.53 29.95 0.38
N GLN A 148 -15.90 28.75 0.21
CA GLN A 148 -16.32 27.54 0.92
C GLN A 148 -16.06 27.63 2.42
N GLU A 149 -14.95 28.20 2.86
CA GLU A 149 -14.67 28.45 4.29
C GLU A 149 -15.64 29.45 4.92
N SER A 150 -16.10 30.44 4.14
CA SER A 150 -17.08 31.40 4.59
C SER A 150 -18.50 30.83 4.71
N SER A 151 -18.79 29.75 4.01
CA SER A 151 -20.09 29.09 3.96
C SER A 151 -19.94 27.56 4.12
N PRO A 152 -19.56 27.06 5.30
CA PRO A 152 -19.22 25.65 5.49
C PRO A 152 -20.43 24.70 5.37
N GLU A 153 -21.65 25.20 5.45
CA GLU A 153 -22.89 24.40 5.32
C GLU A 153 -23.43 24.40 3.88
N ILE A 154 -22.88 25.26 3.01
CA ILE A 154 -23.36 25.44 1.63
C ILE A 154 -22.28 24.95 0.65
N ASN A 155 -22.68 24.12 -0.30
CA ASN A 155 -21.81 23.74 -1.40
C ASN A 155 -21.70 24.90 -2.39
N VAL A 156 -20.51 25.50 -2.50
CA VAL A 156 -20.26 26.65 -3.39
C VAL A 156 -20.37 26.31 -4.88
N LEU A 157 -20.40 25.00 -5.26
CA LEU A 157 -20.56 24.60 -6.66
C LEU A 157 -22.00 24.72 -7.14
N ASN A 158 -22.99 24.56 -6.25
CA ASN A 158 -24.41 24.58 -6.61
C ASN A 158 -25.26 25.54 -5.76
N GLY A 159 -24.69 26.19 -4.74
CA GLY A 159 -25.37 27.10 -3.84
C GLY A 159 -26.35 26.46 -2.86
N MET A 160 -26.35 25.13 -2.70
CA MET A 160 -27.26 24.37 -1.84
C MET A 160 -26.58 23.87 -0.58
N GLU A 161 -27.37 23.55 0.47
CA GLU A 161 -26.85 22.95 1.70
C GLU A 161 -26.34 21.53 1.43
N PHE A 162 -25.21 21.13 2.04
CA PHE A 162 -24.64 19.79 1.90
C PHE A 162 -25.58 18.69 2.43
N GLU A 163 -26.25 18.95 3.56
CA GLU A 163 -27.16 18.00 4.18
C GLU A 163 -28.55 18.63 4.40
N VAL A 164 -29.57 18.04 3.82
CA VAL A 164 -30.96 18.39 4.07
C VAL A 164 -31.67 17.17 4.66
N PRO A 165 -32.13 17.23 5.92
CA PRO A 165 -32.69 16.09 6.62
C PRO A 165 -34.11 15.71 6.23
N ASP A 166 -34.82 16.51 5.41
CA ASP A 166 -36.24 16.36 5.07
C ASP A 166 -36.40 16.07 3.57
N ASP A 167 -37.03 14.92 3.25
CA ASP A 167 -37.32 14.50 1.88
C ASP A 167 -38.14 15.54 1.09
N SER A 168 -39.06 16.23 1.76
CA SER A 168 -39.87 17.29 1.11
C SER A 168 -38.98 18.44 0.63
N ARG A 169 -37.95 18.79 1.39
CA ARG A 169 -36.99 19.83 1.02
C ARG A 169 -36.03 19.36 -0.07
N LYS A 170 -35.59 18.10 -0.01
CA LYS A 170 -34.79 17.49 -1.09
C LYS A 170 -35.51 17.55 -2.44
N ILE A 171 -36.83 17.28 -2.44
CA ILE A 171 -37.67 17.37 -3.63
C ILE A 171 -37.75 18.81 -4.15
N GLU A 172 -37.93 19.80 -3.26
CA GLU A 172 -38.02 21.23 -3.66
C GLU A 172 -36.68 21.71 -4.21
N ASP A 173 -35.57 21.37 -3.55
CA ASP A 173 -34.22 21.75 -3.97
C ASP A 173 -33.87 21.06 -5.31
N ALA A 174 -34.19 19.79 -5.51
CA ALA A 174 -34.01 19.09 -6.77
C ALA A 174 -34.79 19.74 -7.92
N LYS A 175 -36.07 20.10 -7.69
CA LYS A 175 -36.90 20.84 -8.68
C LYS A 175 -36.28 22.18 -9.03
N THR A 176 -35.81 22.91 -8.03
CA THR A 176 -35.20 24.24 -8.22
C THR A 176 -33.91 24.12 -9.04
N TYR A 177 -33.05 23.18 -8.68
CA TYR A 177 -31.79 22.93 -9.36
C TYR A 177 -31.98 22.49 -10.81
N ILE A 178 -32.84 21.52 -11.09
CA ILE A 178 -33.14 21.05 -12.45
C ILE A 178 -33.79 22.22 -13.29
N SER A 179 -34.64 23.04 -12.67
CA SER A 179 -35.26 24.16 -13.37
C SER A 179 -34.23 25.21 -13.79
N ALA A 180 -33.17 25.41 -13.00
CA ALA A 180 -32.08 26.36 -13.27
C ALA A 180 -31.06 25.86 -14.30
N MET A 181 -31.02 24.54 -14.58
CA MET A 181 -30.08 23.91 -15.54
C MET A 181 -30.20 24.49 -16.95
N GLY A 182 -29.10 24.50 -17.69
CA GLY A 182 -29.05 24.85 -19.10
C GLY A 182 -29.82 23.85 -19.99
N VAL A 183 -30.08 24.26 -21.23
CA VAL A 183 -30.83 23.43 -22.21
C VAL A 183 -30.15 22.08 -22.47
N SER A 184 -28.81 22.11 -22.64
CA SER A 184 -28.02 20.89 -22.91
C SER A 184 -28.03 19.91 -21.72
N ASP A 185 -27.91 20.44 -20.49
CA ASP A 185 -27.89 19.64 -19.27
C ASP A 185 -29.27 19.03 -18.98
N LYS A 186 -30.34 19.79 -19.15
CA LYS A 186 -31.71 19.29 -19.08
C LYS A 186 -31.97 18.19 -20.10
N ALA A 187 -31.48 18.34 -21.32
CA ALA A 187 -31.62 17.35 -22.38
C ALA A 187 -30.87 16.04 -22.02
N SER A 188 -29.65 16.16 -21.51
CA SER A 188 -28.83 15.03 -21.06
C SER A 188 -29.50 14.30 -19.88
N LEU A 189 -29.98 15.02 -18.89
CA LEU A 189 -30.72 14.47 -17.75
C LEU A 189 -31.99 13.73 -18.19
N TYR A 190 -32.77 14.32 -19.12
CA TYR A 190 -33.94 13.69 -19.67
C TYR A 190 -33.61 12.37 -20.40
N GLN A 191 -32.54 12.34 -21.18
CA GLN A 191 -32.07 11.11 -21.83
C GLN A 191 -31.69 10.03 -20.81
N MET A 192 -30.99 10.41 -19.76
CA MET A 192 -30.59 9.50 -18.69
C MET A 192 -31.81 8.92 -17.97
N MET A 193 -32.78 9.74 -17.60
CA MET A 193 -34.04 9.30 -16.98
C MET A 193 -34.82 8.32 -17.89
N MET A 194 -34.90 8.60 -19.17
CA MET A 194 -35.55 7.72 -20.14
C MET A 194 -34.82 6.38 -20.29
N TYR A 195 -33.50 6.40 -20.25
CA TYR A 195 -32.69 5.16 -20.25
C TYR A 195 -32.96 4.28 -19.02
N TYR A 196 -32.91 4.84 -17.81
CA TYR A 196 -33.20 4.11 -16.56
C TYR A 196 -34.65 3.62 -16.47
N SER A 197 -35.60 4.44 -16.91
CA SER A 197 -37.02 4.04 -17.00
C SER A 197 -37.22 2.86 -17.95
N SER A 198 -36.51 2.82 -19.07
CA SER A 198 -36.57 1.70 -20.04
C SER A 198 -35.95 0.40 -19.52
N GLN A 199 -34.93 0.48 -18.66
CA GLN A 199 -34.29 -0.67 -18.02
C GLN A 199 -35.17 -1.28 -16.93
N ASN A 200 -35.80 -0.47 -16.08
CA ASN A 200 -36.71 -0.92 -15.04
C ASN A 200 -37.95 -1.62 -15.62
N THR A 201 -38.40 -1.20 -16.80
CA THR A 201 -39.54 -1.85 -17.50
C THR A 201 -39.17 -3.25 -18.00
N LYS A 202 -37.91 -3.53 -18.32
CA LYS A 202 -37.41 -4.85 -18.76
C LYS A 202 -37.27 -5.85 -17.60
N THR A 203 -37.00 -5.38 -16.38
CA THR A 203 -36.83 -6.22 -15.19
C THR A 203 -38.19 -6.56 -14.56
N SER A 204 -39.21 -5.70 -14.71
CA SER A 204 -40.57 -5.88 -14.15
C SER A 204 -41.51 -6.72 -15.01
N ALA A 205 -41.11 -7.24 -16.17
CA ALA A 205 -41.91 -8.08 -17.04
C ALA A 205 -42.26 -9.47 -16.44
N ASN A 206 -41.79 -9.77 -15.22
CA ASN A 206 -42.10 -11.01 -14.48
C ASN A 206 -43.05 -10.82 -13.27
N SER A 207 -43.59 -9.63 -13.04
CA SER A 207 -44.63 -9.42 -12.04
C SER A 207 -45.79 -8.66 -12.69
N GLU A 208 -46.93 -9.38 -12.86
CA GLU A 208 -48.18 -8.80 -13.31
C GLU A 208 -48.68 -7.77 -12.28
N GLN A 209 -48.59 -6.47 -12.63
CA GLN A 209 -49.63 -5.49 -12.29
C GLN A 209 -49.39 -4.16 -12.99
N SER A 210 -50.31 -3.82 -13.87
CA SER A 210 -50.75 -2.53 -14.40
C SER A 210 -49.82 -1.30 -14.30
N VAL A 211 -48.90 -1.15 -15.23
CA VAL A 211 -48.38 0.14 -15.66
C VAL A 211 -49.28 0.67 -16.77
N SER A 212 -49.74 1.93 -16.65
CA SER A 212 -50.67 2.54 -17.57
C SER A 212 -50.16 2.49 -19.03
N ALA A 213 -51.13 2.35 -19.98
CA ALA A 213 -50.82 2.22 -21.42
C ALA A 213 -50.01 3.40 -21.98
N GLU A 214 -50.03 4.55 -21.32
CA GLU A 214 -49.31 5.79 -21.68
C GLU A 214 -47.82 5.68 -21.46
N ALA A 215 -47.33 5.05 -20.36
CA ALA A 215 -45.90 4.84 -20.11
C ALA A 215 -45.28 3.83 -21.10
N ARG A 216 -46.05 2.82 -21.57
CA ARG A 216 -45.58 1.87 -22.59
C ARG A 216 -45.47 2.50 -23.97
N GLN A 217 -46.28 3.52 -24.27
CA GLN A 217 -46.25 4.23 -25.54
C GLN A 217 -45.05 5.23 -25.61
N ALA A 218 -44.66 5.81 -24.49
CA ALA A 218 -43.47 6.65 -24.38
C ALA A 218 -42.16 5.85 -24.55
N GLY A 219 -42.05 4.68 -23.87
CA GLY A 219 -40.84 3.83 -23.97
C GLY A 219 -40.59 3.22 -25.36
N ASN A 220 -41.63 2.92 -26.14
CA ASN A 220 -41.49 2.40 -27.50
C ASN A 220 -41.21 3.51 -28.55
N ASN A 221 -41.40 4.79 -28.20
CA ASN A 221 -41.10 5.91 -29.08
C ASN A 221 -39.65 6.42 -28.91
N ALA A 222 -38.96 6.09 -27.81
CA ALA A 222 -37.59 6.54 -27.53
C ALA A 222 -36.54 5.90 -28.47
N GLU A 223 -36.81 4.72 -29.03
CA GLU A 223 -35.90 4.07 -30.00
C GLU A 223 -35.91 4.71 -31.41
N SER A 224 -36.80 5.68 -31.68
CA SER A 224 -36.95 6.26 -33.03
C SER A 224 -37.11 7.79 -33.09
N MET A 225 -37.01 8.52 -31.97
CA MET A 225 -37.09 9.97 -31.98
C MET A 225 -35.70 10.60 -31.89
N ASN A 226 -35.26 11.15 -33.00
CA ASN A 226 -34.21 12.15 -33.09
C ASN A 226 -34.75 13.46 -32.49
N MET A 227 -34.96 13.48 -31.16
CA MET A 227 -35.36 14.69 -30.42
C MET A 227 -34.16 15.63 -30.36
N ASP A 228 -34.34 16.88 -30.72
CA ASP A 228 -33.32 17.88 -30.50
C ASP A 228 -33.24 18.26 -29.00
N GLU A 229 -32.13 18.85 -28.59
CA GLU A 229 -31.88 19.23 -27.18
C GLU A 229 -32.96 20.15 -26.61
N ASN A 230 -33.48 21.10 -27.41
CA ASN A 230 -34.54 22.00 -26.98
C ASN A 230 -35.87 21.26 -26.70
N THR A 231 -36.18 20.25 -27.49
CA THR A 231 -37.37 19.42 -27.28
C THR A 231 -37.24 18.57 -26.03
N MET A 232 -36.05 18.02 -25.77
CA MET A 232 -35.78 17.23 -24.56
C MET A 232 -35.80 18.09 -23.30
N ALA A 233 -35.18 19.28 -23.34
CA ALA A 233 -35.22 20.21 -22.22
C ALA A 233 -36.65 20.68 -21.91
N THR A 234 -37.48 20.96 -22.94
CA THR A 234 -38.90 21.31 -22.77
C THR A 234 -39.68 20.13 -22.17
N ALA A 235 -39.40 18.91 -22.56
CA ALA A 235 -40.02 17.71 -21.99
C ALA A 235 -39.63 17.51 -20.51
N MET A 236 -38.40 17.86 -20.13
CA MET A 236 -37.94 17.88 -18.75
C MET A 236 -38.68 18.90 -17.90
N ASP A 237 -38.84 20.14 -18.41
CA ASP A 237 -39.61 21.18 -17.73
C ASP A 237 -41.09 20.77 -17.54
N GLN A 238 -41.71 20.18 -18.58
CA GLN A 238 -43.06 19.63 -18.47
C GLN A 238 -43.18 18.48 -17.48
N TRP A 239 -42.16 17.62 -17.38
CA TRP A 239 -42.15 16.57 -16.38
C TRP A 239 -42.11 17.14 -14.95
N LEU A 240 -41.28 18.15 -14.72
CA LEU A 240 -41.20 18.83 -13.42
C LEU A 240 -42.53 19.53 -13.01
N GLU A 241 -43.29 20.02 -13.98
CA GLU A 241 -44.58 20.68 -13.73
C GLU A 241 -45.76 19.72 -13.51
N ASN A 242 -45.68 18.49 -14.05
CA ASN A 242 -46.77 17.53 -14.06
C ASN A 242 -46.63 16.45 -12.97
N ASP A 243 -46.28 16.82 -11.72
CA ASP A 243 -46.20 15.96 -10.56
C ASP A 243 -45.15 14.83 -10.75
N PRO A 244 -43.83 15.20 -10.77
CA PRO A 244 -42.73 14.29 -10.96
C PRO A 244 -42.65 13.26 -9.83
N ASP A 245 -42.11 12.08 -10.14
CA ASP A 245 -41.92 10.99 -9.18
C ASP A 245 -40.95 11.47 -8.06
N GLU A 246 -41.43 11.48 -6.82
CA GLU A 246 -40.69 11.96 -5.65
C GLU A 246 -39.45 11.09 -5.38
N GLU A 247 -39.51 9.78 -5.61
CA GLU A 247 -38.35 8.88 -5.40
C GLU A 247 -37.21 9.21 -6.39
N ILE A 248 -37.56 9.59 -7.62
CA ILE A 248 -36.57 10.01 -8.62
C ILE A 248 -35.91 11.34 -8.22
N LEU A 249 -36.69 12.30 -7.72
CA LEU A 249 -36.16 13.58 -7.26
C LEU A 249 -35.26 13.45 -6.04
N ILE A 250 -35.62 12.59 -5.07
CA ILE A 250 -34.79 12.29 -3.91
C ILE A 250 -33.48 11.61 -4.35
N SER A 251 -33.57 10.59 -5.22
CA SER A 251 -32.36 9.93 -5.75
C SER A 251 -31.45 10.90 -6.52
N PHE A 252 -32.05 11.80 -7.30
CA PHE A 252 -31.30 12.84 -7.99
C PHE A 252 -30.64 13.82 -7.02
N TYR A 253 -31.35 14.22 -5.97
CA TYR A 253 -30.78 15.07 -4.92
C TYR A 253 -29.57 14.38 -4.27
N ASP A 254 -29.73 13.13 -3.84
CA ASP A 254 -28.70 12.37 -3.14
C ASP A 254 -27.46 12.09 -4.03
N GLU A 255 -27.63 11.93 -5.34
CA GLU A 255 -26.56 11.62 -6.28
C GLU A 255 -25.87 12.87 -6.86
N TYR A 256 -26.61 13.93 -7.17
CA TYR A 256 -26.09 15.08 -7.91
C TYR A 256 -26.04 16.38 -7.12
N ILE A 257 -26.84 16.55 -6.07
CA ILE A 257 -26.86 17.79 -5.29
C ILE A 257 -26.10 17.61 -3.97
N SER A 258 -26.40 16.54 -3.24
CA SER A 258 -25.75 16.21 -1.97
C SER A 258 -24.57 15.25 -2.14
N GLY A 259 -24.11 15.02 -3.37
CA GLY A 259 -23.08 14.05 -3.72
C GLY A 259 -21.67 14.38 -3.20
N SER A 260 -21.49 15.48 -2.48
CA SER A 260 -20.22 15.85 -1.84
C SER A 260 -20.44 16.42 -0.43
N THR A 261 -19.39 16.34 0.37
CA THR A 261 -19.33 16.97 1.71
C THR A 261 -18.42 18.19 1.67
N TYR A 262 -18.45 19.00 2.75
CA TYR A 262 -17.51 20.11 2.90
C TYR A 262 -16.05 19.63 2.80
N GLU A 263 -15.71 18.52 3.44
CA GLU A 263 -14.36 17.94 3.44
C GLU A 263 -13.96 17.47 2.04
N GLU A 264 -14.88 16.83 1.32
CA GLU A 264 -14.63 16.40 -0.07
C GLU A 264 -14.45 17.57 -1.00
N ASN A 265 -15.27 18.62 -0.89
CA ASN A 265 -15.09 19.84 -1.67
C ASN A 265 -13.74 20.49 -1.40
N MET A 266 -13.37 20.66 -0.14
CA MET A 266 -12.09 21.26 0.24
C MET A 266 -10.92 20.43 -0.32
N LYS A 267 -11.01 19.11 -0.27
CA LYS A 267 -10.02 18.22 -0.88
C LYS A 267 -9.96 18.34 -2.39
N ASN A 268 -11.11 18.40 -3.07
CA ASN A 268 -11.19 18.53 -4.52
C ASN A 268 -10.68 19.89 -5.00
N PHE A 269 -10.87 20.95 -4.20
CA PHE A 269 -10.29 22.27 -4.46
C PHE A 269 -8.78 22.34 -4.16
N GLY A 270 -8.19 21.24 -3.69
CA GLY A 270 -6.76 21.16 -3.42
C GLY A 270 -6.34 21.71 -2.05
N LYS A 271 -7.27 21.94 -1.12
CA LYS A 271 -6.94 22.41 0.23
C LYS A 271 -6.12 21.36 0.96
N VAL A 272 -4.90 21.73 1.30
CA VAL A 272 -3.95 20.91 2.08
C VAL A 272 -3.40 21.76 3.22
N SER A 273 -2.96 21.09 4.29
CA SER A 273 -2.38 21.76 5.45
C SER A 273 -1.25 20.90 6.02
N TYR A 274 -0.22 21.55 6.54
CA TYR A 274 0.83 20.87 7.30
C TYR A 274 0.31 20.21 8.58
N ASP A 275 -0.77 20.74 9.16
CA ASP A 275 -1.38 20.22 10.40
C ASP A 275 -2.27 18.99 10.15
N ALA A 276 -2.60 18.69 8.89
CA ALA A 276 -3.45 17.58 8.50
C ALA A 276 -2.84 16.79 7.32
N PRO A 277 -1.67 16.17 7.49
CA PRO A 277 -1.06 15.37 6.44
C PRO A 277 -1.91 14.15 6.12
N SER A 278 -2.00 13.77 4.83
CA SER A 278 -2.70 12.56 4.39
C SER A 278 -1.99 11.27 4.84
N SER A 279 -0.67 11.33 5.00
CA SER A 279 0.16 10.22 5.49
C SER A 279 1.44 10.72 6.13
N ILE A 280 1.93 9.97 7.11
CA ILE A 280 3.21 10.22 7.76
C ILE A 280 4.05 8.96 7.64
N SER A 281 5.23 9.06 7.05
CA SER A 281 6.21 7.97 6.99
C SER A 281 7.30 8.19 8.02
N ILE A 282 7.50 7.20 8.88
CA ILE A 282 8.53 7.22 9.92
C ILE A 282 9.57 6.16 9.60
N TYR A 283 10.83 6.56 9.52
CA TYR A 283 11.97 5.68 9.28
C TYR A 283 12.77 5.54 10.55
N ALA A 284 13.01 4.29 10.95
CA ALA A 284 13.81 3.99 12.15
C ALA A 284 15.23 3.57 11.72
N ASP A 285 16.25 4.02 12.45
CA ASP A 285 17.66 3.71 12.17
C ASP A 285 18.02 2.26 12.56
N SER A 286 17.23 1.64 13.43
CA SER A 286 17.43 0.27 13.91
C SER A 286 16.10 -0.43 14.21
N PHE A 287 16.15 -1.78 14.30
CA PHE A 287 14.98 -2.57 14.76
C PHE A 287 14.57 -2.21 16.19
N GLU A 288 15.53 -1.82 17.04
CA GLU A 288 15.30 -1.44 18.45
C GLU A 288 14.52 -0.11 18.50
N ASP A 289 14.89 0.86 17.67
CA ASP A 289 14.17 2.14 17.54
C ASP A 289 12.76 1.94 16.95
N LYS A 290 12.62 1.04 15.96
CA LYS A 290 11.31 0.66 15.41
C LYS A 290 10.39 0.09 16.49
N ASP A 291 10.90 -0.82 17.33
CA ASP A 291 10.12 -1.42 18.42
C ASP A 291 9.74 -0.36 19.47
N ALA A 292 10.64 0.60 19.75
CA ALA A 292 10.35 1.73 20.63
C ALA A 292 9.24 2.65 20.07
N ILE A 293 9.24 2.92 18.75
CA ILE A 293 8.16 3.67 18.10
C ILE A 293 6.82 2.91 18.24
N THR A 294 6.83 1.60 17.98
CA THR A 294 5.63 0.75 18.13
C THR A 294 5.07 0.80 19.56
N GLU A 295 5.94 0.72 20.58
CA GLU A 295 5.55 0.82 21.98
C GLU A 295 4.99 2.21 22.33
N CYS A 296 5.59 3.28 21.79
CA CYS A 296 5.13 4.64 21.97
C CYS A 296 3.70 4.84 21.42
N ILE A 297 3.42 4.35 20.20
CA ILE A 297 2.09 4.40 19.60
C ILE A 297 1.09 3.57 20.44
N ALA A 298 1.47 2.37 20.87
CA ALA A 298 0.61 1.53 21.70
C ALA A 298 0.22 2.23 23.02
N ASN A 299 1.18 2.83 23.69
CA ASN A 299 0.96 3.58 24.94
C ASN A 299 0.06 4.81 24.74
N TYR A 300 0.19 5.51 23.61
CA TYR A 300 -0.71 6.60 23.26
C TYR A 300 -2.14 6.09 23.03
N ASN A 301 -2.30 5.03 22.26
CA ASN A 301 -3.59 4.46 21.91
C ASN A 301 -4.34 3.88 23.11
N GLU A 302 -3.65 3.42 24.17
CA GLU A 302 -4.29 2.98 25.42
C GLU A 302 -5.08 4.11 26.11
N THR A 303 -4.67 5.35 25.91
CA THR A 303 -5.27 6.52 26.56
C THR A 303 -6.11 7.38 25.63
N ALA A 304 -5.96 7.24 24.32
CA ALA A 304 -6.66 8.00 23.32
C ALA A 304 -8.12 7.51 23.14
N ALA A 305 -9.03 8.44 22.83
CA ALA A 305 -10.39 8.08 22.41
C ALA A 305 -10.33 7.33 21.05
N GLU A 306 -11.33 6.50 20.79
CA GLU A 306 -11.36 5.60 19.60
C GLU A 306 -11.12 6.35 18.29
N ASP A 307 -11.70 7.54 18.15
CA ASP A 307 -11.54 8.41 16.97
C ASP A 307 -10.16 9.07 16.84
N ASN A 308 -9.38 9.09 17.91
CA ASN A 308 -8.05 9.72 17.96
C ASN A 308 -6.90 8.70 18.03
N GLN A 309 -7.20 7.41 17.84
CA GLN A 309 -6.18 6.38 17.84
C GLN A 309 -5.35 6.43 16.55
N ILE A 310 -4.03 6.28 16.71
CA ILE A 310 -3.09 6.20 15.58
C ILE A 310 -3.15 4.80 14.98
N THR A 311 -3.53 4.73 13.71
CA THR A 311 -3.42 3.51 12.91
C THR A 311 -2.17 3.60 12.03
N TYR A 312 -1.39 2.53 11.94
CA TYR A 312 -0.16 2.51 11.16
C TYR A 312 0.06 1.14 10.52
N THR A 313 0.87 1.13 9.47
CA THR A 313 1.31 -0.09 8.81
C THR A 313 2.80 -0.28 9.02
N ASP A 314 3.18 -1.36 9.71
CA ASP A 314 4.57 -1.74 9.89
C ASP A 314 5.02 -2.64 8.71
N TYR A 315 5.60 -2.02 7.68
CA TYR A 315 6.08 -2.74 6.49
C TYR A 315 7.22 -3.71 6.82
N VAL A 316 8.09 -3.35 7.78
CA VAL A 316 9.20 -4.20 8.20
C VAL A 316 8.70 -5.45 8.91
N ALA A 317 7.70 -5.31 9.79
CA ALA A 317 7.08 -6.46 10.45
C ALA A 317 6.36 -7.37 9.46
N LEU A 318 5.65 -6.82 8.47
CA LEU A 318 4.98 -7.58 7.41
C LEU A 318 5.97 -8.44 6.61
N LEU A 319 7.06 -7.84 6.15
CA LEU A 319 8.12 -8.54 5.42
C LEU A 319 8.81 -9.58 6.30
N THR A 320 9.18 -9.21 7.52
CA THR A 320 9.88 -10.07 8.47
C THR A 320 9.01 -11.25 8.89
N SER A 321 7.70 -11.07 9.08
CA SER A 321 6.77 -12.15 9.46
C SER A 321 6.69 -13.24 8.38
N SER A 322 6.65 -12.85 7.11
CA SER A 322 6.62 -13.76 5.97
C SER A 322 7.92 -14.57 5.87
N ILE A 323 9.07 -13.90 5.99
CA ILE A 323 10.38 -14.53 5.98
C ILE A 323 10.53 -15.46 7.20
N THR A 324 10.14 -15.03 8.38
CA THR A 324 10.21 -15.82 9.63
C THR A 324 9.37 -17.10 9.52
N THR A 325 8.21 -17.03 8.89
CA THR A 325 7.36 -18.21 8.66
C THR A 325 8.07 -19.26 7.80
N ILE A 326 8.73 -18.83 6.72
CA ILE A 326 9.52 -19.72 5.85
C ILE A 326 10.70 -20.31 6.62
N ILE A 327 11.45 -19.48 7.34
CA ILE A 327 12.61 -19.90 8.14
C ILE A 327 12.18 -20.91 9.21
N ASN A 328 11.07 -20.67 9.91
CA ASN A 328 10.54 -21.61 10.90
C ASN A 328 10.14 -22.94 10.26
N GLY A 329 9.50 -22.91 9.09
CA GLY A 329 9.18 -24.12 8.33
C GLY A 329 10.41 -24.96 8.01
N ILE A 330 11.45 -24.35 7.46
CA ILE A 330 12.73 -25.02 7.18
C ILE A 330 13.38 -25.54 8.47
N SER A 331 13.37 -24.72 9.54
CA SER A 331 13.95 -25.08 10.83
C SER A 331 13.26 -26.29 11.45
N TYR A 332 11.93 -26.42 11.39
CA TYR A 332 11.21 -27.59 11.89
C TYR A 332 11.58 -28.87 11.14
N VAL A 333 11.75 -28.77 9.81
CA VAL A 333 12.22 -29.93 9.01
C VAL A 333 13.63 -30.33 9.41
N LEU A 334 14.55 -29.39 9.58
CA LEU A 334 15.91 -29.65 10.04
C LEU A 334 15.94 -30.25 11.45
N ILE A 335 15.14 -29.73 12.36
CA ILE A 335 15.00 -30.27 13.73
C ILE A 335 14.50 -31.72 13.69
N ALA A 336 13.54 -32.04 12.81
CA ALA A 336 13.05 -33.40 12.65
C ALA A 336 14.17 -34.36 12.18
N PHE A 337 15.01 -33.99 11.22
CA PHE A 337 16.16 -34.75 10.79
C PHE A 337 17.18 -34.95 11.92
N VAL A 338 17.48 -33.89 12.67
CA VAL A 338 18.37 -33.95 13.83
C VAL A 338 17.80 -34.87 14.91
N ALA A 339 16.51 -34.83 15.18
CA ALA A 339 15.83 -35.68 16.15
C ALA A 339 15.97 -37.18 15.78
N ILE A 340 15.76 -37.52 14.49
CA ILE A 340 15.97 -38.90 14.00
C ILE A 340 17.43 -39.31 14.19
N SER A 341 18.39 -38.47 13.85
CA SER A 341 19.81 -38.71 14.03
C SER A 341 20.18 -38.96 15.50
N LEU A 342 19.59 -38.18 16.42
CA LEU A 342 19.77 -38.34 17.87
C LEU A 342 19.22 -39.66 18.37
N VAL A 343 18.08 -40.14 17.87
CA VAL A 343 17.52 -41.46 18.21
C VAL A 343 18.47 -42.58 17.77
N VAL A 344 18.96 -42.49 16.53
CA VAL A 344 19.94 -43.48 16.04
C VAL A 344 21.21 -43.49 16.88
N SER A 345 21.74 -42.30 17.22
CA SER A 345 22.91 -42.17 18.09
C SER A 345 22.67 -42.76 19.49
N CYS A 346 21.48 -42.51 20.06
CA CYS A 346 21.11 -43.10 21.38
C CYS A 346 21.10 -44.64 21.34
N ILE A 347 20.55 -45.25 20.29
CA ILE A 347 20.55 -46.70 20.10
C ILE A 347 21.98 -47.21 19.97
N MET A 348 22.82 -46.53 19.19
CA MET A 348 24.22 -46.92 19.00
C MET A 348 25.00 -46.87 20.32
N ILE A 349 24.84 -45.79 21.12
CA ILE A 349 25.43 -45.68 22.47
C ILE A 349 24.98 -46.87 23.35
N GLY A 350 23.67 -47.20 23.31
CA GLY A 350 23.12 -48.33 24.06
C GLY A 350 23.77 -49.67 23.67
N ILE A 351 23.98 -49.89 22.37
CA ILE A 351 24.66 -51.13 21.87
C ILE A 351 26.11 -51.16 22.35
N ILE A 352 26.87 -50.08 22.16
CA ILE A 352 28.29 -50.01 22.57
C ILE A 352 28.43 -50.23 24.07
N THR A 353 27.57 -49.55 24.88
CA THR A 353 27.58 -49.72 26.34
C THR A 353 27.24 -51.17 26.73
N HIS A 354 26.27 -51.80 26.04
CA HIS A 354 25.94 -53.21 26.30
C HIS A 354 27.11 -54.14 26.00
N ILE A 355 27.81 -53.93 24.90
CA ILE A 355 29.02 -54.76 24.55
C ILE A 355 30.10 -54.50 25.58
N SER A 356 30.38 -53.25 25.98
CA SER A 356 31.36 -52.91 27.01
C SER A 356 31.10 -53.64 28.37
N VAL A 357 29.83 -53.68 28.79
CA VAL A 357 29.40 -54.37 30.00
C VAL A 357 29.63 -55.88 29.89
N MET A 358 29.34 -56.49 28.73
CA MET A 358 29.53 -57.90 28.47
C MET A 358 31.01 -58.26 28.49
N GLU A 359 31.89 -57.46 27.92
CA GLU A 359 33.35 -57.68 27.94
C GLU A 359 33.94 -57.66 29.35
N ARG A 360 33.41 -56.79 30.24
CA ARG A 360 33.85 -56.62 31.63
C ARG A 360 33.10 -57.51 32.64
N THR A 361 32.33 -58.50 32.18
CA THR A 361 31.51 -59.36 33.04
C THR A 361 32.32 -60.06 34.13
N LYS A 362 33.58 -60.49 33.88
CA LYS A 362 34.48 -61.10 34.87
C LYS A 362 34.86 -60.10 35.99
N GLU A 363 35.17 -58.84 35.63
CA GLU A 363 35.54 -57.80 36.59
C GLU A 363 34.34 -57.46 37.47
N ILE A 364 33.15 -57.34 36.87
CA ILE A 364 31.88 -57.11 37.57
C ILE A 364 31.60 -58.27 38.54
N GLY A 365 31.86 -59.55 38.12
CA GLY A 365 31.72 -60.72 38.96
C GLY A 365 32.61 -60.66 40.19
N ILE A 366 33.89 -60.31 40.03
CA ILE A 366 34.84 -60.10 41.12
C ILE A 366 34.39 -59.03 42.09
N LEU A 367 33.97 -57.85 41.59
CA LEU A 367 33.46 -56.76 42.46
C LEU A 367 32.24 -57.19 43.26
N ARG A 368 31.35 -57.98 42.67
CA ARG A 368 30.18 -58.54 43.37
C ARG A 368 30.57 -59.58 44.41
N ALA A 369 31.56 -60.43 44.14
CA ALA A 369 32.10 -61.41 45.14
C ALA A 369 32.74 -60.70 46.32
N LEU A 370 33.32 -59.49 46.11
CA LEU A 370 33.87 -58.64 47.20
C LEU A 370 32.79 -57.83 47.92
N GLY A 371 31.49 -57.94 47.57
CA GLY A 371 30.39 -57.35 48.31
C GLY A 371 29.81 -56.05 47.68
N ALA A 372 30.22 -55.71 46.48
CA ALA A 372 29.66 -54.55 45.78
C ALA A 372 28.17 -54.74 45.44
N SER A 373 27.31 -53.70 45.76
CA SER A 373 25.91 -53.78 45.40
C SER A 373 25.68 -53.51 43.89
N LYS A 374 24.58 -54.04 43.33
CA LYS A 374 24.16 -53.71 41.92
C LYS A 374 24.12 -52.23 41.66
N ARG A 375 23.69 -51.44 42.65
CA ARG A 375 23.57 -49.98 42.53
C ARG A 375 24.93 -49.30 42.41
N ASN A 376 25.94 -49.76 43.13
CA ASN A 376 27.30 -49.21 43.04
C ASN A 376 27.94 -49.48 41.69
N ILE A 377 27.74 -50.71 41.15
CA ILE A 377 28.22 -51.06 39.78
C ILE A 377 27.51 -50.21 38.71
N SER A 378 26.18 -50.05 38.79
CA SER A 378 25.43 -49.23 37.87
C SER A 378 25.85 -47.73 37.93
N GLN A 379 26.23 -47.21 39.13
CA GLN A 379 26.74 -45.83 39.27
C GLN A 379 28.07 -45.63 38.53
N VAL A 380 28.95 -46.61 38.48
CA VAL A 380 30.22 -46.54 37.72
C VAL A 380 29.95 -46.43 36.22
N PHE A 381 29.03 -47.22 35.67
CA PHE A 381 28.66 -47.14 34.25
C PHE A 381 27.91 -45.83 33.93
N ASN A 382 27.05 -45.36 34.83
CA ASN A 382 26.39 -44.05 34.66
C ASN A 382 27.39 -42.88 34.71
N ALA A 383 28.45 -42.98 35.54
CA ALA A 383 29.51 -41.97 35.54
C ALA A 383 30.34 -42.02 34.22
N GLU A 384 30.61 -43.19 33.68
CA GLU A 384 31.30 -43.37 32.39
C GLU A 384 30.46 -42.73 31.25
N THR A 385 29.16 -43.03 31.17
CA THR A 385 28.26 -42.47 30.15
C THR A 385 28.06 -40.96 30.34
N PHE A 386 28.04 -40.46 31.57
CA PHE A 386 28.00 -39.03 31.87
C PHE A 386 29.24 -38.30 31.33
N ILE A 387 30.44 -38.85 31.58
CA ILE A 387 31.70 -38.28 31.07
C ILE A 387 31.72 -38.28 29.55
N ILE A 388 31.28 -39.36 28.91
CA ILE A 388 31.16 -39.45 27.44
C ILE A 388 30.21 -38.33 26.94
N GLY A 389 29.04 -38.15 27.56
CA GLY A 389 28.08 -37.12 27.18
C GLY A 389 28.61 -35.70 27.32
N CYS A 390 29.34 -35.42 28.42
CA CYS A 390 30.01 -34.15 28.61
C CYS A 390 31.07 -33.86 27.55
N CYS A 391 31.94 -34.82 27.31
CA CYS A 391 33.01 -34.70 26.31
C CYS A 391 32.43 -34.54 24.89
N ALA A 392 31.41 -35.32 24.53
CA ALA A 392 30.76 -35.25 23.23
C ALA A 392 30.09 -33.89 23.04
N GLY A 393 29.38 -33.38 24.04
CA GLY A 393 28.73 -32.05 23.99
C GLY A 393 29.74 -30.91 23.84
N LEU A 394 30.83 -30.94 24.60
CA LEU A 394 31.92 -29.96 24.52
C LEU A 394 32.62 -30.00 23.16
N LEU A 395 32.93 -31.19 22.65
CA LEU A 395 33.54 -31.37 21.33
C LEU A 395 32.59 -30.85 20.22
N GLY A 396 31.30 -31.19 20.30
CA GLY A 396 30.32 -30.72 19.33
C GLY A 396 30.27 -29.20 19.25
N ILE A 397 30.21 -28.52 20.38
CA ILE A 397 30.21 -27.02 20.39
C ILE A 397 31.53 -26.45 19.88
N SER A 398 32.67 -27.08 20.28
CA SER A 398 33.99 -26.61 19.82
C SER A 398 34.11 -26.71 18.30
N VAL A 399 33.67 -27.80 17.70
CA VAL A 399 33.66 -27.98 16.24
C VAL A 399 32.72 -26.97 15.59
N SER A 400 31.53 -26.72 16.15
CA SER A 400 30.58 -25.76 15.62
C SER A 400 31.15 -24.34 15.65
N LEU A 401 31.85 -23.94 16.72
CA LEU A 401 32.51 -22.65 16.81
C LEU A 401 33.60 -22.45 15.76
N VAL A 402 34.41 -23.51 15.51
CA VAL A 402 35.44 -23.48 14.46
C VAL A 402 34.81 -23.38 13.07
N MET A 403 33.68 -24.04 12.84
CA MET A 403 32.95 -23.97 11.57
C MET A 403 32.29 -22.61 11.31
N LEU A 404 31.96 -21.83 12.34
CA LEU A 404 31.40 -20.50 12.18
C LEU A 404 32.39 -19.54 11.49
N ILE A 405 33.70 -19.74 11.65
CA ILE A 405 34.70 -18.85 11.03
C ILE A 405 34.58 -18.85 9.50
N PRO A 406 34.67 -19.98 8.79
CA PRO A 406 34.50 -20.01 7.34
C PRO A 406 33.05 -19.64 6.92
N ILE A 407 32.05 -20.01 7.71
CA ILE A 407 30.63 -19.70 7.39
C ILE A 407 30.42 -18.20 7.39
N ASN A 408 30.89 -17.47 8.39
CA ASN A 408 30.78 -16.02 8.45
C ASN A 408 31.52 -15.32 7.28
N SER A 409 32.68 -15.83 6.90
CA SER A 409 33.40 -15.31 5.72
C SER A 409 32.64 -15.52 4.41
N ILE A 410 31.89 -16.63 4.30
CA ILE A 410 31.05 -16.90 3.13
C ILE A 410 29.80 -16.01 3.14
N ILE A 411 29.14 -15.86 4.29
CA ILE A 411 27.97 -14.99 4.45
C ILE A 411 28.32 -13.56 4.05
N GLU A 412 29.43 -13.02 4.57
CA GLU A 412 29.88 -11.65 4.24
C GLU A 412 30.14 -11.46 2.75
N LYS A 413 30.72 -12.46 2.08
CA LYS A 413 30.99 -12.42 0.63
C LYS A 413 29.74 -12.50 -0.25
N ILE A 414 28.73 -13.27 0.18
CA ILE A 414 27.50 -13.48 -0.60
C ILE A 414 26.51 -12.35 -0.36
N SER A 415 26.36 -11.90 0.90
CA SER A 415 25.40 -10.86 1.26
C SER A 415 25.86 -9.45 0.90
N GLY A 416 27.17 -9.21 0.77
CA GLY A 416 27.72 -7.87 0.61
C GLY A 416 27.58 -6.96 1.85
N ILE A 417 26.94 -7.45 2.92
CA ILE A 417 26.64 -6.68 4.14
C ILE A 417 27.75 -6.92 5.16
N THR A 418 28.50 -5.86 5.50
CA THR A 418 29.51 -5.91 6.55
C THR A 418 28.84 -5.96 7.94
N GLY A 419 29.19 -6.99 8.73
CA GLY A 419 28.67 -7.14 10.10
C GLY A 419 27.58 -8.19 10.29
N LEU A 420 27.06 -8.80 9.23
CA LEU A 420 26.13 -9.91 9.34
C LEU A 420 26.90 -11.17 9.74
N THR A 421 26.82 -11.58 11.01
CA THR A 421 27.54 -12.73 11.56
C THR A 421 26.61 -13.74 12.21
N ALA A 422 26.77 -15.02 11.87
CA ALA A 422 26.14 -16.10 12.59
C ALA A 422 26.85 -16.32 13.94
N GLN A 423 26.07 -16.41 15.02
CA GLN A 423 26.58 -16.60 16.37
C GLN A 423 25.83 -17.73 17.07
N ILE A 424 26.53 -18.45 17.96
CA ILE A 424 25.91 -19.44 18.83
C ILE A 424 25.70 -18.82 20.20
N PRO A 425 24.46 -18.56 20.66
CA PRO A 425 24.22 -18.03 22.00
C PRO A 425 24.73 -18.97 23.10
N VAL A 426 25.33 -18.42 24.14
CA VAL A 426 25.85 -19.20 25.28
C VAL A 426 24.76 -20.06 25.92
N THR A 427 23.55 -19.52 26.05
CA THR A 427 22.40 -20.24 26.60
C THR A 427 22.07 -21.50 25.77
N SER A 428 22.02 -21.37 24.45
CA SER A 428 21.78 -22.50 23.52
C SER A 428 22.88 -23.55 23.62
N SER A 429 24.14 -23.11 23.75
CA SER A 429 25.29 -24.02 23.92
C SER A 429 25.15 -24.87 25.19
N LEU A 430 24.74 -24.25 26.31
CA LEU A 430 24.52 -24.98 27.56
C LEU A 430 23.37 -25.99 27.45
N ILE A 431 22.28 -25.59 26.80
CA ILE A 431 21.13 -26.48 26.54
C ILE A 431 21.57 -27.71 25.70
N LEU A 432 22.36 -27.51 24.67
CA LEU A 432 22.84 -28.58 23.81
C LEU A 432 23.76 -29.56 24.56
N ILE A 433 24.64 -29.08 25.45
CA ILE A 433 25.44 -29.92 26.32
C ILE A 433 24.53 -30.75 27.23
N MET A 434 23.53 -30.13 27.86
CA MET A 434 22.58 -30.85 28.74
C MET A 434 21.80 -31.93 27.98
N ILE A 435 21.36 -31.64 26.74
CA ILE A 435 20.71 -32.64 25.87
C ILE A 435 21.64 -33.76 25.54
N SER A 436 22.90 -33.47 25.21
CA SER A 436 23.95 -34.50 24.94
C SER A 436 24.13 -35.47 26.14
N ILE A 437 24.26 -34.89 27.35
CA ILE A 437 24.37 -35.69 28.57
C ILE A 437 23.11 -36.55 28.80
N LEU A 438 21.94 -35.97 28.61
CA LEU A 438 20.65 -36.63 28.84
C LEU A 438 20.49 -37.85 27.87
N ILE A 439 20.80 -37.67 26.59
CA ILE A 439 20.73 -38.74 25.58
C ILE A 439 21.71 -39.88 25.88
N THR A 440 22.96 -39.55 26.26
CA THR A 440 23.97 -40.55 26.61
C THR A 440 23.59 -41.32 27.86
N LEU A 441 23.03 -40.65 28.88
CA LEU A 441 22.51 -41.32 30.08
C LEU A 441 21.34 -42.26 29.75
N ILE A 442 20.38 -41.83 28.94
CA ILE A 442 19.24 -42.67 28.53
C ILE A 442 19.73 -43.89 27.77
N GLY A 443 20.66 -43.69 26.80
CA GLY A 443 21.27 -44.82 26.05
C GLY A 443 22.03 -45.82 26.95
N GLY A 444 22.73 -45.32 27.99
CA GLY A 444 23.49 -46.14 28.93
C GLY A 444 22.65 -46.80 30.02
N LEU A 445 21.50 -46.26 30.40
CA LEU A 445 20.61 -46.81 31.44
C LEU A 445 19.97 -48.16 31.03
N LEU A 446 19.67 -48.33 29.75
CA LEU A 446 19.02 -49.55 29.24
C LEU A 446 19.86 -50.83 29.50
N PRO A 447 21.17 -50.86 29.20
CA PRO A 447 22.02 -52.03 29.48
C PRO A 447 22.43 -52.15 30.96
N ALA A 448 22.49 -51.02 31.71
CA ALA A 448 22.91 -51.01 33.11
C ALA A 448 21.85 -51.58 34.11
N LYS A 449 20.60 -51.70 33.70
CA LYS A 449 19.50 -52.26 34.50
C LYS A 449 19.35 -53.78 34.40
N LYS A 450 19.87 -54.39 33.38
CA LYS A 450 19.89 -55.89 33.20
C LYS A 450 21.09 -56.52 33.93
#